data_9e019c5cb0a7ac45dba7a6c2dc71d6a3
#
_entry.id   9e019c5cb0a7ac45dba7a6c2dc71d6a3
#
_cell.length_a   1.000
_cell.length_b   1.000
_cell.length_c   1.000
_cell.angle_alpha   90.00
_cell.angle_beta   90.00
_cell.angle_gamma   90.00
#
_symmetry.space_group_name_H-M   'P 1'
#
loop_
_entity.id
_entity.type
_entity.pdbx_description
1 polymer ?
#
loop_
_entity_poly.entity_id
_entity_poly.type
_entity_poly.pdbx_seq_one_letter_code
_entity_poly.pdbx_strand_id
1 'polypeptide(L)'
;MARGVAVVGAGGFVGARLVEMATLAGRTDVVPIVRAYRSVGRNAHLGVPHRIADASRPDSLEKALAGCDVVVNLTTGRPADILPITRSVYAAAVAVGARTIVHLSSAAVYGHVDSPGLPDDALPRLDHWMPYARQKGLAERFLRERMGEPRPAIVVLRPSLVWGPGSPWVLRPARDLQSGSAYLVGDGAGVCDLMYVDDLVRGILAVVDDPAPVSRFFHVGDDEHVTWREYYGALAAGLGVDAATIPAVTMDRYRFGPRDALDALRSSSAHTWLKERIPLETRTLIKLRLGRRARRDGSVSPGGAPSVTREMWELQRTRYALPTDAFRAAYGHHSETSFRSGIAASLAWLRFIGIADPHRSALSMAAVSS
;
A
#
# COMPACT_ATOMS: atom_id res chain seq x y z
N MET A 1 -12.54 9.83 30.89
CA MET A 1 -12.79 10.32 29.51
C MET A 1 -12.23 9.31 28.56
N ALA A 2 -12.98 8.91 27.53
CA ALA A 2 -12.44 8.06 26.46
C ALA A 2 -11.24 8.78 25.84
N ARG A 3 -10.10 8.12 25.81
CA ARG A 3 -8.88 8.66 25.21
C ARG A 3 -8.92 8.42 23.70
N GLY A 4 -8.46 9.39 22.91
CA GLY A 4 -8.56 9.35 21.47
C GLY A 4 -7.63 8.33 20.82
N VAL A 5 -7.97 7.95 19.60
CA VAL A 5 -7.20 7.09 18.69
C VAL A 5 -6.60 7.94 17.58
N ALA A 6 -5.32 8.25 17.65
CA ALA A 6 -4.64 9.03 16.63
C ALA A 6 -4.33 8.19 15.40
N VAL A 7 -4.76 8.62 14.21
CA VAL A 7 -4.46 7.97 12.93
C VAL A 7 -3.47 8.82 12.14
N VAL A 8 -2.18 8.53 12.27
CA VAL A 8 -1.10 9.23 11.57
C VAL A 8 -1.00 8.69 10.14
N GLY A 9 -1.17 9.55 9.15
CA GLY A 9 -1.28 9.15 7.75
C GLY A 9 -2.74 8.96 7.28
N ALA A 10 -3.69 9.59 7.95
CA ALA A 10 -5.14 9.51 7.67
C ALA A 10 -5.54 9.91 6.23
N GLY A 11 -4.72 10.66 5.49
CA GLY A 11 -4.97 10.98 4.07
C GLY A 11 -4.49 9.92 3.08
N GLY A 12 -3.82 8.86 3.54
CA GLY A 12 -3.37 7.73 2.71
C GLY A 12 -4.50 6.76 2.35
N PHE A 13 -4.19 5.72 1.58
CA PHE A 13 -5.18 4.73 1.15
C PHE A 13 -5.84 4.01 2.34
N VAL A 14 -5.06 3.35 3.18
CA VAL A 14 -5.56 2.64 4.37
C VAL A 14 -6.09 3.61 5.42
N GLY A 15 -5.36 4.72 5.66
CA GLY A 15 -5.75 5.69 6.69
C GLY A 15 -7.07 6.37 6.40
N ALA A 16 -7.33 6.75 5.15
CA ALA A 16 -8.61 7.35 4.76
C ALA A 16 -9.76 6.34 4.92
N ARG A 17 -9.53 5.07 4.55
CA ARG A 17 -10.54 4.03 4.72
C ARG A 17 -10.83 3.74 6.20
N LEU A 18 -9.79 3.75 7.05
CA LEU A 18 -9.98 3.59 8.49
C LEU A 18 -10.85 4.72 9.07
N VAL A 19 -10.55 5.96 8.74
CA VAL A 19 -11.36 7.12 9.19
C VAL A 19 -12.80 6.99 8.70
N GLU A 20 -13.01 6.63 7.44
CA GLU A 20 -14.34 6.45 6.86
C GLU A 20 -15.12 5.35 7.60
N MET A 21 -14.56 4.15 7.73
CA MET A 21 -15.24 3.03 8.39
C MET A 21 -15.54 3.33 9.87
N ALA A 22 -14.59 3.92 10.58
CA ALA A 22 -14.78 4.31 11.97
C ALA A 22 -15.90 5.35 12.12
N THR A 23 -15.94 6.34 11.24
CA THR A 23 -17.00 7.38 11.25
C THR A 23 -18.37 6.78 10.95
N LEU A 24 -18.46 5.89 9.94
CA LEU A 24 -19.71 5.21 9.59
C LEU A 24 -20.19 4.26 10.71
N ALA A 25 -19.27 3.70 11.49
CA ALA A 25 -19.56 2.92 12.69
C ALA A 25 -19.93 3.80 13.93
N GLY A 26 -20.03 5.12 13.75
CA GLY A 26 -20.39 6.05 14.84
C GLY A 26 -19.27 6.33 15.85
N ARG A 27 -18.02 5.97 15.55
CA ARG A 27 -16.87 6.26 16.43
C ARG A 27 -16.53 7.73 16.40
N THR A 28 -16.44 8.34 17.60
CA THR A 28 -16.08 9.76 17.79
C THR A 28 -14.70 9.93 18.41
N ASP A 29 -14.03 8.83 18.77
CA ASP A 29 -12.73 8.80 19.41
C ASP A 29 -11.56 8.85 18.40
N VAL A 30 -11.82 8.66 17.11
CA VAL A 30 -10.79 8.67 16.06
C VAL A 30 -10.37 10.09 15.72
N VAL A 31 -9.06 10.34 15.80
CA VAL A 31 -8.42 11.65 15.55
C VAL A 31 -7.55 11.52 14.29
N PRO A 32 -8.02 11.91 13.11
CA PRO A 32 -7.25 11.86 11.88
C PRO A 32 -6.12 12.90 11.88
N ILE A 33 -4.89 12.46 11.61
CA ILE A 33 -3.70 13.33 11.50
C ILE A 33 -3.17 13.29 10.08
N VAL A 34 -3.07 14.45 9.44
CA VAL A 34 -2.61 14.61 8.06
C VAL A 34 -1.52 15.69 7.98
N ARG A 35 -0.66 15.58 6.97
CA ARG A 35 0.44 16.53 6.77
C ARG A 35 -0.02 17.93 6.31
N ALA A 36 -1.12 18.01 5.58
CA ALA A 36 -1.66 19.25 5.04
C ALA A 36 -3.15 19.09 4.69
N TYR A 37 -3.88 20.19 4.64
CA TYR A 37 -5.31 20.20 4.28
C TYR A 37 -5.62 19.52 2.93
N ARG A 38 -4.75 19.64 1.94
CA ARG A 38 -4.92 18.94 0.65
C ARG A 38 -4.98 17.42 0.79
N SER A 39 -4.51 16.86 1.90
CA SER A 39 -4.53 15.42 2.18
C SER A 39 -5.86 14.95 2.80
N VAL A 40 -6.76 15.88 3.14
CA VAL A 40 -8.10 15.57 3.68
C VAL A 40 -9.08 15.14 2.58
N GLY A 41 -8.78 15.41 1.30
CA GLY A 41 -9.72 15.31 0.20
C GLY A 41 -10.55 14.02 0.11
N ARG A 42 -9.99 12.88 0.51
CA ARG A 42 -10.72 11.59 0.53
C ARG A 42 -11.83 11.55 1.59
N ASN A 43 -11.64 12.23 2.72
CA ASN A 43 -12.53 12.21 3.89
C ASN A 43 -13.25 13.53 4.11
N ALA A 44 -13.07 14.51 3.21
CA ALA A 44 -13.67 15.84 3.36
C ALA A 44 -15.20 15.80 3.51
N HIS A 45 -15.85 14.86 2.84
CA HIS A 45 -17.31 14.66 2.88
C HIS A 45 -17.83 14.12 4.20
N LEU A 46 -16.96 13.56 5.06
CA LEU A 46 -17.35 12.99 6.36
C LEU A 46 -17.50 14.07 7.46
N GLY A 47 -17.02 15.29 7.22
CA GLY A 47 -17.07 16.36 8.23
C GLY A 47 -16.20 16.13 9.47
N VAL A 48 -15.32 15.13 9.48
CA VAL A 48 -14.48 14.80 10.64
C VAL A 48 -13.34 15.81 10.79
N PRO A 49 -13.15 16.44 11.96
CA PRO A 49 -12.04 17.34 12.20
C PRO A 49 -10.70 16.64 12.09
N HIS A 50 -9.79 17.19 11.29
CA HIS A 50 -8.44 16.67 11.12
C HIS A 50 -7.43 17.55 11.85
N ARG A 51 -6.42 16.93 12.50
CA ARG A 51 -5.24 17.62 13.01
C ARG A 51 -4.15 17.65 11.95
N ILE A 52 -3.44 18.78 11.87
CA ILE A 52 -2.32 18.94 10.92
C ILE A 52 -1.02 18.76 11.66
N ALA A 53 -0.18 17.81 11.19
CA ALA A 53 1.14 17.62 11.75
C ALA A 53 2.12 17.09 10.69
N ASP A 54 3.37 17.53 10.79
CA ASP A 54 4.49 16.92 10.06
C ASP A 54 4.99 15.70 10.85
N ALA A 55 4.71 14.51 10.35
CA ALA A 55 5.07 13.26 11.00
C ALA A 55 6.59 13.02 11.11
N SER A 56 7.42 13.79 10.41
CA SER A 56 8.88 13.74 10.55
C SER A 56 9.41 14.56 11.73
N ARG A 57 8.55 15.35 12.39
CA ARG A 57 8.89 16.25 13.49
C ARG A 57 8.19 15.82 14.78
N PRO A 58 8.92 15.30 15.79
CA PRO A 58 8.33 14.85 17.05
C PRO A 58 7.47 15.91 17.74
N ASP A 59 7.96 17.16 17.84
CA ASP A 59 7.23 18.27 18.48
C ASP A 59 5.89 18.58 17.81
N SER A 60 5.83 18.44 16.48
CA SER A 60 4.60 18.62 15.71
C SER A 60 3.60 17.50 15.99
N LEU A 61 4.10 16.27 16.07
CA LEU A 61 3.26 15.09 16.40
C LEU A 61 2.79 15.11 17.84
N GLU A 62 3.63 15.43 18.80
CA GLU A 62 3.27 15.47 20.22
C GLU A 62 2.04 16.35 20.45
N LYS A 63 2.01 17.57 19.87
CA LYS A 63 0.84 18.44 19.92
C LYS A 63 -0.39 17.82 19.26
N ALA A 64 -0.21 17.13 18.14
CA ALA A 64 -1.30 16.50 17.42
C ALA A 64 -1.80 15.21 18.10
N LEU A 65 -0.97 14.53 18.91
CA LEU A 65 -1.32 13.34 19.68
C LEU A 65 -1.97 13.68 21.04
N ALA A 66 -2.01 14.93 21.45
CA ALA A 66 -2.56 15.32 22.76
C ALA A 66 -3.97 14.74 22.96
N GLY A 67 -4.19 14.06 24.09
CA GLY A 67 -5.45 13.38 24.44
C GLY A 67 -5.69 12.03 23.75
N CYS A 68 -4.74 11.51 23.02
CA CYS A 68 -4.78 10.18 22.41
C CYS A 68 -3.94 9.18 23.22
N ASP A 69 -4.45 7.99 23.46
CA ASP A 69 -3.71 6.91 24.12
C ASP A 69 -3.39 5.73 23.19
N VAL A 70 -3.94 5.72 21.98
CA VAL A 70 -3.57 4.80 20.91
C VAL A 70 -3.09 5.58 19.70
N VAL A 71 -1.96 5.17 19.13
CA VAL A 71 -1.37 5.78 17.95
C VAL A 71 -1.27 4.76 16.83
N VAL A 72 -2.03 4.94 15.77
CA VAL A 72 -2.01 4.10 14.57
C VAL A 72 -1.14 4.79 13.51
N ASN A 73 0.05 4.22 13.24
CA ASN A 73 0.98 4.74 12.24
C ASN A 73 0.81 4.05 10.90
N LEU A 74 0.12 4.70 9.98
CA LEU A 74 -0.15 4.25 8.61
C LEU A 74 0.67 5.01 7.56
N THR A 75 1.74 5.68 7.99
CA THR A 75 2.57 6.48 7.08
C THR A 75 3.41 5.59 6.17
N THR A 76 3.50 5.96 4.90
CA THR A 76 4.41 5.35 3.91
C THR A 76 5.34 6.40 3.33
N GLY A 77 4.87 7.33 2.54
CA GLY A 77 5.66 8.41 1.98
C GLY A 77 6.82 7.94 1.07
N ARG A 78 7.89 8.74 1.02
CA ARG A 78 9.13 8.34 0.35
C ARG A 78 9.87 7.30 1.20
N PRO A 79 10.57 6.34 0.59
CA PRO A 79 11.32 5.34 1.36
C PRO A 79 12.24 5.97 2.44
N ALA A 80 12.96 7.03 2.10
CA ALA A 80 13.87 7.70 3.03
C ALA A 80 13.19 8.32 4.27
N ASP A 81 11.89 8.59 4.20
CA ASP A 81 11.12 9.19 5.30
C ASP A 81 10.59 8.15 6.30
N ILE A 82 10.54 6.85 5.93
CA ILE A 82 9.86 5.80 6.72
C ILE A 82 10.49 5.66 8.12
N LEU A 83 11.80 5.42 8.20
CA LEU A 83 12.48 5.27 9.49
C LEU A 83 12.45 6.56 10.32
N PRO A 84 12.78 7.76 9.79
CA PRO A 84 12.65 9.03 10.52
C PRO A 84 11.24 9.25 11.08
N ILE A 85 10.20 9.02 10.27
CA ILE A 85 8.81 9.16 10.71
C ILE A 85 8.49 8.15 11.82
N THR A 86 8.91 6.90 11.68
CA THR A 86 8.66 5.88 12.71
C THR A 86 9.29 6.26 14.05
N ARG A 87 10.53 6.80 14.03
CA ARG A 87 11.20 7.33 15.22
C ARG A 87 10.45 8.50 15.84
N SER A 88 9.98 9.42 15.01
CA SER A 88 9.21 10.59 15.43
C SER A 88 7.88 10.19 16.07
N VAL A 89 7.14 9.25 15.44
CA VAL A 89 5.87 8.72 15.97
C VAL A 89 6.09 8.05 17.33
N TYR A 90 7.13 7.22 17.44
CA TYR A 90 7.47 6.55 18.71
C TYR A 90 7.77 7.59 19.80
N ALA A 91 8.65 8.55 19.54
CA ALA A 91 9.04 9.58 20.51
C ALA A 91 7.82 10.41 20.97
N ALA A 92 6.97 10.84 20.04
CA ALA A 92 5.76 11.59 20.37
C ALA A 92 4.72 10.73 21.14
N ALA A 93 4.58 9.44 20.80
CA ALA A 93 3.70 8.53 21.54
C ALA A 93 4.16 8.34 22.99
N VAL A 94 5.46 8.19 23.23
CA VAL A 94 6.05 8.13 24.56
C VAL A 94 5.80 9.43 25.33
N ALA A 95 6.04 10.58 24.71
CA ALA A 95 5.88 11.91 25.34
C ALA A 95 4.44 12.17 25.80
N VAL A 96 3.42 11.72 25.04
CA VAL A 96 2.00 11.87 25.43
C VAL A 96 1.50 10.76 26.35
N GLY A 97 2.35 9.77 26.68
CA GLY A 97 1.97 8.63 27.51
C GLY A 97 1.00 7.66 26.83
N ALA A 98 1.10 7.49 25.51
CA ALA A 98 0.28 6.53 24.78
C ALA A 98 0.46 5.11 25.32
N ARG A 99 -0.65 4.33 25.39
CA ARG A 99 -0.60 2.94 25.83
C ARG A 99 -0.16 1.98 24.71
N THR A 100 -0.48 2.34 23.45
CA THR A 100 -0.30 1.44 22.30
C THR A 100 0.13 2.20 21.05
N ILE A 101 1.07 1.61 20.32
CA ILE A 101 1.37 1.96 18.94
C ILE A 101 1.00 0.78 18.04
N VAL A 102 0.12 1.01 17.06
CA VAL A 102 -0.13 0.08 15.95
C VAL A 102 0.65 0.58 14.74
N HIS A 103 1.67 -0.18 14.33
CA HIS A 103 2.53 0.20 13.21
C HIS A 103 2.25 -0.67 11.99
N LEU A 104 1.83 -0.05 10.90
CA LEU A 104 1.64 -0.75 9.62
C LEU A 104 2.97 -0.88 8.89
N SER A 105 3.53 -2.08 8.91
CA SER A 105 4.70 -2.47 8.12
C SER A 105 4.28 -3.03 6.76
N SER A 106 4.90 -4.09 6.29
CA SER A 106 4.57 -4.78 5.03
C SER A 106 5.24 -6.14 4.95
N ALA A 107 4.60 -7.13 4.33
CA ALA A 107 5.20 -8.39 3.92
C ALA A 107 6.44 -8.23 3.02
N ALA A 108 6.54 -7.11 2.31
CA ALA A 108 7.68 -6.81 1.44
C ALA A 108 9.04 -6.80 2.18
N VAL A 109 9.05 -6.70 3.51
CA VAL A 109 10.29 -6.75 4.32
C VAL A 109 11.05 -8.07 4.18
N TYR A 110 10.39 -9.12 3.76
CA TYR A 110 10.98 -10.45 3.53
C TYR A 110 11.55 -10.63 2.12
N GLY A 111 11.04 -9.87 1.15
CA GLY A 111 11.27 -10.12 -0.26
C GLY A 111 10.51 -11.37 -0.73
N HIS A 112 11.14 -12.13 -1.63
CA HIS A 112 10.54 -13.37 -2.11
C HIS A 112 10.54 -14.45 -1.02
N VAL A 113 9.39 -15.08 -0.79
CA VAL A 113 9.18 -16.12 0.21
C VAL A 113 9.04 -17.47 -0.48
N ASP A 114 10.01 -18.35 -0.27
CA ASP A 114 10.10 -19.69 -0.91
C ASP A 114 9.74 -20.84 0.02
N SER A 115 9.55 -20.58 1.30
CA SER A 115 9.24 -21.63 2.29
C SER A 115 7.92 -21.35 3.00
N PRO A 116 7.12 -22.41 3.28
CA PRO A 116 5.90 -22.25 4.07
C PRO A 116 6.23 -21.95 5.54
N GLY A 117 5.26 -21.37 6.26
CA GLY A 117 5.33 -21.28 7.72
C GLY A 117 6.35 -20.26 8.24
N LEU A 118 6.61 -19.18 7.52
CA LEU A 118 7.44 -18.10 8.02
C LEU A 118 6.85 -17.54 9.32
N PRO A 119 7.58 -17.54 10.46
CA PRO A 119 7.02 -17.09 11.73
C PRO A 119 6.81 -15.57 11.77
N ASP A 120 5.81 -15.11 12.55
CA ASP A 120 5.49 -13.69 12.70
C ASP A 120 6.65 -12.84 13.22
N ASP A 121 7.56 -13.43 13.99
CA ASP A 121 8.73 -12.75 14.54
C ASP A 121 9.97 -12.86 13.66
N ALA A 122 9.86 -13.45 12.46
CA ALA A 122 10.96 -13.52 11.51
C ALA A 122 11.56 -12.14 11.24
N LEU A 123 12.89 -12.12 11.09
CA LEU A 123 13.62 -10.86 10.88
C LEU A 123 13.45 -10.35 9.45
N PRO A 124 13.31 -9.03 9.27
CA PRO A 124 13.25 -8.42 7.95
C PRO A 124 14.62 -8.47 7.25
N ARG A 125 14.63 -8.54 5.93
CA ARG A 125 15.84 -8.44 5.11
C ARG A 125 16.28 -6.98 4.98
N LEU A 126 17.36 -6.62 5.69
CA LEU A 126 17.88 -5.25 5.68
C LEU A 126 18.74 -4.92 4.46
N ASP A 127 19.16 -5.93 3.72
CA ASP A 127 19.91 -5.84 2.45
C ASP A 127 19.00 -5.84 1.21
N HIS A 128 17.68 -5.74 1.41
CA HIS A 128 16.72 -5.82 0.32
C HIS A 128 17.00 -4.77 -0.77
N TRP A 129 16.93 -5.18 -2.04
CA TRP A 129 17.20 -4.29 -3.19
C TRP A 129 16.19 -3.13 -3.28
N MET A 130 14.92 -3.37 -2.88
CA MET A 130 13.86 -2.37 -2.89
C MET A 130 14.03 -1.42 -1.70
N PRO A 131 14.23 -0.10 -1.94
CA PRO A 131 14.42 0.87 -0.84
C PRO A 131 13.25 0.92 0.16
N TYR A 132 12.01 0.75 -0.33
CA TYR A 132 10.82 0.69 0.52
C TYR A 132 10.90 -0.46 1.53
N ALA A 133 11.12 -1.68 1.06
CA ALA A 133 11.21 -2.87 1.92
C ALA A 133 12.34 -2.75 2.95
N ARG A 134 13.51 -2.29 2.51
CA ARG A 134 14.66 -2.05 3.39
C ARG A 134 14.33 -1.03 4.49
N GLN A 135 13.67 0.08 4.17
CA GLN A 135 13.34 1.11 5.15
C GLN A 135 12.24 0.67 6.11
N LYS A 136 11.26 -0.11 5.65
CA LYS A 136 10.29 -0.78 6.53
C LYS A 136 11.00 -1.75 7.49
N GLY A 137 11.93 -2.56 7.00
CA GLY A 137 12.74 -3.46 7.84
C GLY A 137 13.58 -2.71 8.89
N LEU A 138 14.18 -1.57 8.53
CA LEU A 138 14.91 -0.73 9.48
C LEU A 138 13.98 -0.11 10.54
N ALA A 139 12.77 0.29 10.15
CA ALA A 139 11.76 0.79 11.07
C ALA A 139 11.30 -0.31 12.05
N GLU A 140 11.09 -1.54 11.58
CA GLU A 140 10.77 -2.68 12.42
C GLU A 140 11.90 -3.02 13.41
N ARG A 141 13.15 -3.01 12.96
CA ARG A 141 14.30 -3.22 13.85
C ARG A 141 14.31 -2.19 14.97
N PHE A 142 14.11 -0.92 14.63
CA PHE A 142 14.01 0.16 15.62
C PHE A 142 12.89 -0.07 16.63
N LEU A 143 11.71 -0.53 16.20
CA LEU A 143 10.59 -0.82 17.08
C LEU A 143 10.82 -2.10 17.93
N ARG A 144 11.41 -3.14 17.33
CA ARG A 144 11.75 -4.40 18.03
C ARG A 144 12.64 -4.17 19.25
N GLU A 145 13.65 -3.29 19.11
CA GLU A 145 14.56 -2.92 20.19
C GLU A 145 13.83 -2.26 21.40
N ARG A 146 12.55 -1.86 21.21
CA ARG A 146 11.72 -1.13 22.20
C ARG A 146 10.52 -1.93 22.70
N MET A 147 10.29 -3.12 22.17
CA MET A 147 9.16 -3.98 22.59
C MET A 147 9.26 -4.49 24.02
N GLY A 148 10.44 -4.43 24.63
CA GLY A 148 10.66 -4.77 26.04
C GLY A 148 10.33 -3.65 27.04
N GLU A 149 10.04 -2.45 26.55
CA GLU A 149 9.70 -1.30 27.40
C GLU A 149 8.25 -1.40 27.89
N PRO A 150 7.94 -0.94 29.11
CA PRO A 150 6.61 -1.11 29.70
C PRO A 150 5.49 -0.40 28.91
N ARG A 151 5.81 0.71 28.25
CA ARG A 151 4.88 1.51 27.41
C ARG A 151 5.64 2.34 26.40
N PRO A 152 5.04 2.55 25.21
CA PRO A 152 3.78 1.94 24.71
C PRO A 152 3.97 0.46 24.32
N ALA A 153 2.91 -0.34 24.39
CA ALA A 153 2.88 -1.62 23.71
C ALA A 153 2.96 -1.39 22.18
N ILE A 154 3.76 -2.19 21.49
CA ILE A 154 4.03 -2.00 20.06
C ILE A 154 3.51 -3.19 19.27
N VAL A 155 2.43 -3.01 18.52
CA VAL A 155 1.87 -4.03 17.64
C VAL A 155 2.24 -3.68 16.20
N VAL A 156 3.02 -4.55 15.56
CA VAL A 156 3.45 -4.37 14.17
C VAL A 156 2.67 -5.30 13.26
N LEU A 157 1.92 -4.75 12.33
CA LEU A 157 1.16 -5.49 11.32
C LEU A 157 1.93 -5.51 10.00
N ARG A 158 2.15 -6.69 9.44
CA ARG A 158 2.79 -6.92 8.14
C ARG A 158 1.75 -7.40 7.13
N PRO A 159 0.99 -6.48 6.52
CA PRO A 159 0.03 -6.87 5.52
C PRO A 159 0.73 -7.40 4.27
N SER A 160 0.09 -8.35 3.61
CA SER A 160 0.34 -8.74 2.24
C SER A 160 -0.05 -7.61 1.27
N LEU A 161 -0.39 -7.88 0.03
CA LEU A 161 -0.76 -6.84 -0.94
C LEU A 161 -2.11 -6.21 -0.59
N VAL A 162 -2.10 -5.01 -0.01
CA VAL A 162 -3.34 -4.32 0.37
C VAL A 162 -4.08 -3.82 -0.86
N TRP A 163 -5.25 -4.38 -1.13
CA TRP A 163 -6.04 -4.13 -2.33
C TRP A 163 -7.47 -3.66 -2.03
N GLY A 164 -8.22 -3.32 -3.07
CA GLY A 164 -9.58 -2.81 -2.98
C GLY A 164 -9.75 -1.47 -3.71
N PRO A 165 -10.92 -0.83 -3.67
CA PRO A 165 -11.21 0.45 -4.31
C PRO A 165 -10.20 1.54 -3.89
N GLY A 166 -9.50 2.14 -4.86
CA GLY A 166 -8.48 3.16 -4.59
C GLY A 166 -7.04 2.65 -4.42
N SER A 167 -6.84 1.33 -4.43
CA SER A 167 -5.52 0.72 -4.32
C SER A 167 -4.68 0.83 -5.59
N PRO A 168 -3.37 1.09 -5.47
CA PRO A 168 -2.43 0.93 -6.59
C PRO A 168 -2.41 -0.50 -7.16
N TRP A 169 -2.66 -1.51 -6.33
CA TRP A 169 -2.72 -2.92 -6.74
C TRP A 169 -3.95 -3.28 -7.55
N VAL A 170 -4.96 -2.43 -7.60
CA VAL A 170 -6.10 -2.52 -8.52
C VAL A 170 -5.87 -1.63 -9.76
N LEU A 171 -5.43 -0.39 -9.53
CA LEU A 171 -5.31 0.61 -10.58
C LEU A 171 -4.22 0.29 -11.61
N ARG A 172 -3.04 -0.18 -11.14
CA ARG A 172 -1.92 -0.52 -12.02
C ARG A 172 -2.25 -1.74 -12.89
N PRO A 173 -2.65 -2.91 -12.35
CA PRO A 173 -3.06 -4.05 -13.14
C PRO A 173 -4.18 -3.73 -14.15
N ALA A 174 -5.18 -2.93 -13.76
CA ALA A 174 -6.24 -2.53 -14.69
C ALA A 174 -5.71 -1.72 -15.89
N ARG A 175 -4.78 -0.79 -15.65
CA ARG A 175 -4.14 -0.02 -16.72
C ARG A 175 -3.24 -0.88 -17.60
N ASP A 176 -2.49 -1.80 -17.00
CA ASP A 176 -1.61 -2.71 -17.72
C ASP A 176 -2.41 -3.65 -18.62
N LEU A 177 -3.57 -4.14 -18.16
CA LEU A 177 -4.52 -4.92 -18.98
C LEU A 177 -5.05 -4.12 -20.16
N GLN A 178 -5.53 -2.89 -19.92
CA GLN A 178 -6.08 -2.05 -20.98
C GLN A 178 -5.05 -1.59 -22.01
N SER A 179 -3.79 -1.42 -21.60
CA SER A 179 -2.70 -1.03 -22.51
C SER A 179 -2.02 -2.21 -23.18
N GLY A 180 -2.41 -3.46 -22.88
CA GLY A 180 -1.73 -4.66 -23.37
C GLY A 180 -0.31 -4.86 -22.81
N SER A 181 0.02 -4.21 -21.69
CA SER A 181 1.33 -4.33 -21.03
C SER A 181 1.32 -5.30 -19.84
N ALA A 182 0.17 -5.87 -19.51
CA ALA A 182 0.05 -6.93 -18.50
C ALA A 182 0.80 -8.19 -18.93
N TYR A 183 1.35 -8.93 -17.97
CA TYR A 183 2.03 -10.21 -18.21
C TYR A 183 1.91 -11.13 -16.99
N LEU A 184 2.08 -12.43 -17.24
CA LEU A 184 2.25 -13.43 -16.19
C LEU A 184 3.67 -13.98 -16.23
N VAL A 185 4.27 -14.18 -15.07
CA VAL A 185 5.56 -14.89 -14.94
C VAL A 185 5.27 -16.39 -14.88
N GLY A 186 5.87 -17.14 -15.79
CA GLY A 186 5.52 -18.56 -15.99
C GLY A 186 4.05 -18.69 -16.42
N ASP A 187 3.35 -19.60 -15.77
CA ASP A 187 1.92 -19.82 -15.97
C ASP A 187 1.01 -18.94 -15.09
N GLY A 188 1.61 -18.08 -14.24
CA GLY A 188 0.89 -17.24 -13.31
C GLY A 188 0.34 -17.98 -12.08
N ALA A 189 0.85 -19.20 -11.80
CA ALA A 189 0.44 -20.01 -10.65
C ALA A 189 0.99 -19.51 -9.30
N GLY A 190 1.88 -18.52 -9.30
CA GLY A 190 2.37 -17.92 -8.06
C GLY A 190 1.23 -17.34 -7.23
N VAL A 191 1.36 -17.41 -5.92
CA VAL A 191 0.36 -16.88 -4.97
C VAL A 191 0.32 -15.36 -5.04
N CYS A 192 -0.85 -14.81 -5.34
CA CYS A 192 -1.15 -13.40 -5.19
C CYS A 192 -1.68 -13.20 -3.77
N ASP A 193 -0.76 -13.02 -2.82
CA ASP A 193 -1.08 -12.90 -1.40
C ASP A 193 -1.72 -11.52 -1.14
N LEU A 194 -3.02 -11.52 -0.89
CA LEU A 194 -3.86 -10.32 -0.83
C LEU A 194 -4.29 -10.01 0.61
N MET A 195 -4.60 -8.74 0.85
CA MET A 195 -5.27 -8.25 2.06
C MET A 195 -6.27 -7.18 1.68
N TYR A 196 -7.57 -7.45 1.76
CA TYR A 196 -8.59 -6.46 1.42
C TYR A 196 -8.57 -5.31 2.42
N VAL A 197 -8.67 -4.09 1.92
CA VAL A 197 -8.46 -2.89 2.74
C VAL A 197 -9.43 -2.78 3.91
N ASP A 198 -10.69 -3.20 3.75
CA ASP A 198 -11.69 -3.14 4.81
C ASP A 198 -11.38 -4.16 5.92
N ASP A 199 -10.94 -5.35 5.55
CA ASP A 199 -10.54 -6.39 6.50
C ASP A 199 -9.27 -5.98 7.25
N LEU A 200 -8.30 -5.36 6.56
CA LEU A 200 -7.14 -4.76 7.24
C LEU A 200 -7.58 -3.69 8.25
N VAL A 201 -8.53 -2.83 7.89
CA VAL A 201 -9.04 -1.80 8.81
C VAL A 201 -9.74 -2.44 10.01
N ARG A 202 -10.56 -3.48 9.84
CA ARG A 202 -11.16 -4.23 10.95
C ARG A 202 -10.08 -4.82 11.87
N GLY A 203 -9.05 -5.41 11.29
CA GLY A 203 -7.91 -5.93 12.06
C GLY A 203 -7.17 -4.84 12.84
N ILE A 204 -6.94 -3.67 12.25
CA ILE A 204 -6.34 -2.52 12.97
C ILE A 204 -7.25 -2.08 14.12
N LEU A 205 -8.56 -1.99 13.90
CA LEU A 205 -9.52 -1.57 14.94
C LEU A 205 -9.61 -2.61 16.06
N ALA A 206 -9.52 -3.90 15.77
CA ALA A 206 -9.45 -4.95 16.80
C ALA A 206 -8.24 -4.78 17.73
N VAL A 207 -7.08 -4.42 17.18
CA VAL A 207 -5.89 -4.09 17.99
C VAL A 207 -6.07 -2.79 18.78
N VAL A 208 -6.71 -1.78 18.18
CA VAL A 208 -7.01 -0.49 18.85
C VAL A 208 -7.91 -0.69 20.05
N ASP A 209 -8.90 -1.57 19.94
CA ASP A 209 -9.91 -1.83 20.96
C ASP A 209 -9.42 -2.82 22.05
N ASP A 210 -8.28 -3.47 21.86
CA ASP A 210 -7.66 -4.31 22.89
C ASP A 210 -7.23 -3.44 24.09
N PRO A 211 -7.75 -3.70 25.30
CA PRO A 211 -7.41 -2.92 26.49
C PRO A 211 -5.98 -3.18 26.99
N ALA A 212 -5.38 -4.33 26.65
CA ALA A 212 -4.08 -4.76 27.13
C ALA A 212 -3.23 -5.45 26.05
N PRO A 213 -2.95 -4.77 24.91
CA PRO A 213 -2.22 -5.37 23.81
C PRO A 213 -0.78 -5.71 24.23
N VAL A 214 -0.29 -6.82 23.71
CA VAL A 214 1.08 -7.26 23.91
C VAL A 214 1.93 -6.85 22.71
N SER A 215 3.14 -6.35 22.97
CA SER A 215 4.11 -6.01 21.92
C SER A 215 4.44 -7.23 21.08
N ARG A 216 4.06 -7.22 19.79
CA ARG A 216 4.21 -8.37 18.90
C ARG A 216 4.17 -7.96 17.43
N PHE A 217 4.76 -8.80 16.59
CA PHE A 217 4.61 -8.76 15.13
C PHE A 217 3.51 -9.72 14.69
N PHE A 218 2.76 -9.35 13.65
CA PHE A 218 1.75 -10.21 13.05
C PHE A 218 1.77 -10.09 11.53
N HIS A 219 1.63 -11.20 10.85
CA HIS A 219 1.22 -11.22 9.47
C HIS A 219 -0.29 -11.02 9.38
N VAL A 220 -0.74 -10.27 8.38
CA VAL A 220 -2.16 -10.05 8.09
C VAL A 220 -2.40 -10.17 6.59
N GLY A 221 -3.34 -11.01 6.23
CA GLY A 221 -3.70 -11.35 4.85
C GLY A 221 -5.12 -11.91 4.79
N ASP A 222 -5.66 -12.03 3.59
CA ASP A 222 -6.98 -12.61 3.37
C ASP A 222 -6.94 -14.13 3.60
N ASP A 223 -8.09 -14.71 3.98
CA ASP A 223 -8.24 -16.16 4.20
C ASP A 223 -8.30 -16.93 2.86
N GLU A 224 -8.73 -16.26 1.78
CA GLU A 224 -8.76 -16.80 0.43
C GLU A 224 -7.41 -16.57 -0.26
N HIS A 225 -6.82 -17.64 -0.79
CA HIS A 225 -5.60 -17.54 -1.57
C HIS A 225 -5.91 -17.68 -3.05
N VAL A 226 -5.48 -16.71 -3.83
CA VAL A 226 -5.62 -16.70 -5.28
C VAL A 226 -4.26 -16.65 -5.97
N THR A 227 -4.20 -17.16 -7.19
CA THR A 227 -3.01 -17.04 -8.05
C THR A 227 -2.99 -15.70 -8.78
N TRP A 228 -1.85 -15.30 -9.30
CA TRP A 228 -1.76 -14.14 -10.17
C TRP A 228 -2.58 -14.30 -11.45
N ARG A 229 -2.70 -15.52 -11.96
CA ARG A 229 -3.58 -15.83 -13.11
C ARG A 229 -5.04 -15.55 -12.77
N GLU A 230 -5.52 -15.99 -11.61
CA GLU A 230 -6.90 -15.75 -11.18
C GLU A 230 -7.15 -14.27 -10.93
N TYR A 231 -6.21 -13.58 -10.30
CA TYR A 231 -6.30 -12.15 -10.03
C TYR A 231 -6.40 -11.32 -11.33
N TYR A 232 -5.46 -11.54 -12.28
CA TYR A 232 -5.50 -10.86 -13.57
C TYR A 232 -6.71 -11.28 -14.40
N GLY A 233 -7.07 -12.56 -14.38
CA GLY A 233 -8.24 -13.08 -15.08
C GLY A 233 -9.56 -12.42 -14.62
N ALA A 234 -9.75 -12.28 -13.30
CA ALA A 234 -10.92 -11.64 -12.74
C ALA A 234 -11.01 -10.15 -13.11
N LEU A 235 -9.90 -9.42 -13.07
CA LEU A 235 -9.84 -8.03 -13.51
C LEU A 235 -10.07 -7.90 -15.02
N ALA A 236 -9.45 -8.75 -15.84
CA ALA A 236 -9.58 -8.76 -17.29
C ALA A 236 -11.04 -8.97 -17.70
N ALA A 237 -11.71 -9.97 -17.13
CA ALA A 237 -13.12 -10.23 -17.37
C ALA A 237 -14.01 -9.02 -17.06
N GLY A 238 -13.77 -8.35 -15.92
CA GLY A 238 -14.52 -7.16 -15.53
C GLY A 238 -14.24 -5.90 -16.37
N LEU A 239 -13.09 -5.87 -17.07
CA LEU A 239 -12.68 -4.80 -17.98
C LEU A 239 -13.00 -5.09 -19.45
N GLY A 240 -13.57 -6.26 -19.77
CA GLY A 240 -13.80 -6.69 -21.14
C GLY A 240 -12.52 -7.01 -21.93
N VAL A 241 -11.43 -7.37 -21.23
CA VAL A 241 -10.17 -7.78 -21.83
C VAL A 241 -10.12 -9.31 -21.86
N ASP A 242 -9.73 -9.91 -22.98
CA ASP A 242 -9.52 -11.35 -23.07
C ASP A 242 -8.27 -11.75 -22.28
N ALA A 243 -8.43 -12.51 -21.20
CA ALA A 243 -7.35 -12.99 -20.37
C ALA A 243 -6.35 -13.88 -21.12
N ALA A 244 -6.77 -14.52 -22.22
CA ALA A 244 -5.88 -15.35 -23.06
C ALA A 244 -4.83 -14.50 -23.79
N THR A 245 -5.05 -13.21 -23.94
CA THR A 245 -4.09 -12.28 -24.55
C THR A 245 -2.95 -11.87 -23.63
N ILE A 246 -3.01 -12.20 -22.33
CA ILE A 246 -1.96 -11.87 -21.35
C ILE A 246 -0.76 -12.80 -21.60
N PRO A 247 0.39 -12.27 -22.07
CA PRO A 247 1.53 -13.11 -22.40
C PRO A 247 2.15 -13.73 -21.15
N ALA A 248 2.56 -14.99 -21.26
CA ALA A 248 3.40 -15.67 -20.28
C ALA A 248 4.87 -15.34 -20.56
N VAL A 249 5.59 -14.93 -19.52
CA VAL A 249 7.02 -14.61 -19.58
C VAL A 249 7.80 -15.64 -18.78
N THR A 250 8.67 -16.40 -19.45
CA THR A 250 9.55 -17.36 -18.78
C THR A 250 10.94 -16.74 -18.59
N MET A 251 11.34 -16.59 -17.34
CA MET A 251 12.64 -16.04 -16.95
C MET A 251 13.18 -16.78 -15.72
N ASP A 252 14.27 -17.51 -15.87
CA ASP A 252 14.92 -18.22 -14.76
C ASP A 252 15.57 -17.25 -13.77
N ARG A 253 16.11 -16.13 -14.29
CA ARG A 253 16.74 -15.07 -13.51
C ARG A 253 16.30 -13.70 -14.02
N TYR A 254 16.04 -12.80 -13.08
CA TYR A 254 15.81 -11.41 -13.44
C TYR A 254 17.09 -10.78 -14.01
N ARG A 255 16.98 -10.17 -15.19
CA ARG A 255 18.08 -9.43 -15.83
C ARG A 255 17.87 -7.93 -15.62
N PHE A 256 18.84 -7.30 -14.96
CA PHE A 256 18.83 -5.87 -14.73
C PHE A 256 18.88 -5.12 -16.06
N GLY A 257 17.84 -4.33 -16.34
CA GLY A 257 17.71 -3.57 -17.58
C GLY A 257 17.94 -2.07 -17.41
N PRO A 258 18.01 -1.30 -18.51
CA PRO A 258 18.17 0.16 -18.47
C PRO A 258 17.07 0.88 -17.67
N ARG A 259 15.86 0.29 -17.62
CA ARG A 259 14.75 0.84 -16.82
C ARG A 259 14.98 0.73 -15.33
N ASP A 260 15.52 -0.39 -14.86
CA ASP A 260 15.85 -0.57 -13.44
C ASP A 260 16.92 0.44 -12.99
N ALA A 261 17.91 0.71 -13.85
CA ALA A 261 18.91 1.74 -13.61
C ALA A 261 18.27 3.14 -13.55
N LEU A 262 17.30 3.42 -14.42
CA LEU A 262 16.56 4.68 -14.43
C LEU A 262 15.67 4.84 -13.18
N ASP A 263 15.00 3.77 -12.74
CA ASP A 263 14.16 3.78 -11.56
C ASP A 263 14.99 3.86 -10.27
N ALA A 264 16.14 3.20 -10.23
CA ALA A 264 17.13 3.37 -9.17
C ALA A 264 17.65 4.82 -9.10
N LEU A 265 17.92 5.45 -10.25
CA LEU A 265 18.32 6.84 -10.34
C LEU A 265 17.18 7.78 -9.88
N ARG A 266 15.95 7.53 -10.29
CA ARG A 266 14.76 8.30 -9.88
C ARG A 266 14.44 8.17 -8.39
N SER A 267 14.77 7.05 -7.78
CA SER A 267 14.62 6.82 -6.33
C SER A 267 15.81 7.35 -5.51
N SER A 268 16.87 7.81 -6.16
CA SER A 268 18.07 8.31 -5.49
C SER A 268 17.81 9.63 -4.75
N SER A 269 18.54 9.84 -3.67
CA SER A 269 18.51 11.09 -2.89
C SER A 269 18.85 12.32 -3.73
N ALA A 270 19.78 12.17 -4.69
CA ALA A 270 20.18 13.23 -5.60
C ALA A 270 19.06 13.70 -6.53
N HIS A 271 18.28 12.76 -7.10
CA HIS A 271 17.13 13.10 -7.94
C HIS A 271 16.01 13.77 -7.13
N THR A 272 15.81 13.33 -5.89
CA THR A 272 14.83 13.93 -4.98
C THR A 272 15.22 15.34 -4.59
N TRP A 273 16.49 15.56 -4.25
CA TRP A 273 17.07 16.87 -3.95
C TRP A 273 16.96 17.84 -5.15
N LEU A 274 17.24 17.36 -6.36
CA LEU A 274 17.10 18.16 -7.58
C LEU A 274 15.63 18.52 -7.84
N LYS A 275 14.70 17.58 -7.64
CA LYS A 275 13.26 17.85 -7.75
C LYS A 275 12.79 18.92 -6.77
N GLU A 276 13.23 18.90 -5.54
CA GLU A 276 12.81 19.88 -4.52
C GLU A 276 13.23 21.31 -4.86
N ARG A 277 14.32 21.50 -5.60
CA ARG A 277 14.80 22.81 -6.06
C ARG A 277 14.13 23.35 -7.32
N ILE A 278 13.41 22.54 -8.06
CA ILE A 278 12.67 23.01 -9.23
C ILE A 278 11.29 23.52 -8.80
N PRO A 279 10.90 24.77 -9.07
CA PRO A 279 9.58 25.31 -8.77
C PRO A 279 8.46 24.44 -9.33
N LEU A 280 7.33 24.37 -8.59
CA LEU A 280 6.20 23.50 -8.94
C LEU A 280 5.64 23.81 -10.34
N GLU A 281 5.62 25.08 -10.72
CA GLU A 281 5.19 25.56 -12.04
C GLU A 281 6.07 25.00 -13.16
N THR A 282 7.39 25.06 -12.98
CA THR A 282 8.36 24.51 -13.94
C THR A 282 8.22 22.99 -14.07
N ARG A 283 7.95 22.29 -12.97
CA ARG A 283 7.67 20.83 -13.00
C ARG A 283 6.41 20.53 -13.79
N THR A 284 5.37 21.33 -13.61
CA THR A 284 4.09 21.15 -14.31
C THR A 284 4.26 21.41 -15.81
N LEU A 285 5.00 22.44 -16.20
CA LEU A 285 5.33 22.72 -17.59
C LEU A 285 6.18 21.61 -18.23
N ILE A 286 7.17 21.09 -17.52
CA ILE A 286 7.99 19.95 -17.98
C ILE A 286 7.11 18.71 -18.18
N LYS A 287 6.23 18.39 -17.22
CA LYS A 287 5.29 17.27 -17.35
C LYS A 287 4.33 17.43 -18.51
N LEU A 288 3.80 18.64 -18.72
CA LEU A 288 2.90 18.93 -19.86
C LEU A 288 3.63 18.82 -21.20
N ARG A 289 4.87 19.31 -21.31
CA ARG A 289 5.69 19.18 -22.52
C ARG A 289 6.09 17.75 -22.82
N LEU A 290 6.53 16.99 -21.80
CA LEU A 290 6.89 15.59 -21.95
C LEU A 290 5.65 14.71 -22.20
N GLY A 291 4.52 14.99 -21.54
CA GLY A 291 3.26 14.30 -21.80
C GLY A 291 2.69 14.56 -23.19
N ARG A 292 2.88 15.77 -23.75
CA ARG A 292 2.53 16.07 -25.15
C ARG A 292 3.45 15.37 -26.14
N ARG A 293 4.75 15.23 -25.84
CA ARG A 293 5.69 14.46 -26.66
C ARG A 293 5.36 12.95 -26.61
N ALA A 294 5.13 12.38 -25.42
CA ALA A 294 4.74 10.97 -25.28
C ALA A 294 3.39 10.64 -25.96
N ARG A 295 2.46 11.60 -26.05
CA ARG A 295 1.21 11.43 -26.82
C ARG A 295 1.39 11.62 -28.33
N ARG A 296 2.42 12.33 -28.78
CA ARG A 296 2.78 12.46 -30.20
C ARG A 296 3.58 11.25 -30.70
N ASP A 297 4.43 10.68 -29.86
CA ASP A 297 5.17 9.44 -30.14
C ASP A 297 4.34 8.19 -29.73
N GLY A 298 3.01 8.27 -29.82
CA GLY A 298 2.02 7.24 -29.50
C GLY A 298 2.17 5.91 -30.25
N SER A 299 3.39 5.43 -30.37
CA SER A 299 3.71 4.07 -30.74
C SER A 299 3.96 3.21 -29.49
N VAL A 300 2.88 2.86 -28.76
CA VAL A 300 2.83 1.52 -28.19
C VAL A 300 2.77 0.62 -29.41
N SER A 301 3.90 0.10 -29.83
CA SER A 301 3.95 -0.92 -30.88
C SER A 301 3.14 -2.11 -30.37
N PRO A 302 2.03 -2.49 -31.02
CA PRO A 302 1.37 -3.75 -30.70
C PRO A 302 2.37 -4.85 -31.03
N GLY A 303 2.86 -5.57 -30.01
CA GLY A 303 3.78 -6.69 -30.20
C GLY A 303 5.17 -6.56 -29.57
N GLY A 304 5.49 -5.49 -28.85
CA GLY A 304 6.71 -5.42 -28.06
C GLY A 304 6.65 -6.38 -26.85
N ALA A 305 7.76 -7.07 -26.55
CA ALA A 305 7.85 -7.91 -25.35
C ALA A 305 7.49 -7.11 -24.10
N PRO A 306 6.69 -7.67 -23.14
CA PRO A 306 6.27 -6.96 -21.96
C PRO A 306 7.47 -6.54 -21.12
N SER A 307 7.39 -5.34 -20.53
CA SER A 307 8.45 -4.83 -19.65
C SER A 307 8.30 -5.39 -18.26
N VAL A 308 8.97 -6.52 -18.00
CA VAL A 308 8.97 -7.17 -16.69
C VAL A 308 9.75 -6.33 -15.68
N THR A 309 9.11 -5.99 -14.56
CA THR A 309 9.79 -5.33 -13.43
C THR A 309 10.29 -6.38 -12.44
N ARG A 310 11.37 -6.08 -11.71
CA ARG A 310 11.90 -6.98 -10.69
C ARG A 310 10.88 -7.26 -9.58
N GLU A 311 10.14 -6.22 -9.14
CA GLU A 311 9.08 -6.34 -8.14
C GLU A 311 8.03 -7.37 -8.56
N MET A 312 7.45 -7.22 -9.77
CA MET A 312 6.42 -8.15 -10.24
C MET A 312 6.96 -9.54 -10.55
N TRP A 313 8.22 -9.63 -11.00
CA TRP A 313 8.87 -10.92 -11.21
C TRP A 313 9.07 -11.69 -9.89
N GLU A 314 9.49 -11.03 -8.81
CA GLU A 314 9.62 -11.62 -7.48
C GLU A 314 8.25 -11.98 -6.92
N LEU A 315 7.26 -11.08 -6.95
CA LEU A 315 5.91 -11.29 -6.43
C LEU A 315 5.19 -12.46 -7.12
N GLN A 316 5.23 -12.52 -8.46
CA GLN A 316 4.52 -13.57 -9.19
C GLN A 316 5.18 -14.97 -9.07
N ARG A 317 6.36 -15.07 -8.48
CA ARG A 317 7.04 -16.33 -8.18
C ARG A 317 6.86 -16.80 -6.75
N THR A 318 6.27 -16.00 -5.89
CA THR A 318 5.97 -16.37 -4.50
C THR A 318 5.04 -17.59 -4.48
N ARG A 319 5.43 -18.63 -3.74
CA ARG A 319 4.71 -19.91 -3.71
C ARG A 319 3.82 -20.07 -2.49
N TYR A 320 4.06 -19.30 -1.45
CA TYR A 320 3.39 -19.44 -0.16
C TYR A 320 2.85 -18.10 0.30
N ALA A 321 1.60 -18.11 0.76
CA ALA A 321 1.05 -16.99 1.52
C ALA A 321 1.71 -16.93 2.90
N LEU A 322 1.71 -15.75 3.52
CA LEU A 322 2.14 -15.61 4.90
C LEU A 322 1.09 -16.20 5.85
N PRO A 323 1.51 -16.97 6.89
CA PRO A 323 0.56 -17.49 7.88
C PRO A 323 -0.06 -16.35 8.69
N THR A 324 -1.38 -16.38 8.86
CA THR A 324 -2.15 -15.35 9.60
C THR A 324 -2.76 -15.88 10.90
N ASP A 325 -2.50 -17.14 11.23
CA ASP A 325 -3.12 -17.85 12.37
C ASP A 325 -2.87 -17.17 13.72
N ALA A 326 -1.67 -16.59 13.92
CA ALA A 326 -1.35 -15.91 15.18
C ALA A 326 -2.17 -14.63 15.37
N PHE A 327 -2.43 -13.87 14.29
CA PHE A 327 -3.28 -12.68 14.33
C PHE A 327 -4.74 -13.07 14.56
N ARG A 328 -5.20 -14.09 13.86
CA ARG A 328 -6.55 -14.67 14.02
C ARG A 328 -6.78 -15.14 15.44
N ALA A 329 -5.83 -15.89 16.02
CA ALA A 329 -5.92 -16.38 17.39
C ALA A 329 -5.92 -15.26 18.44
N ALA A 330 -5.16 -14.18 18.21
CA ALA A 330 -5.06 -13.05 19.14
C ALA A 330 -6.28 -12.14 19.12
N TYR A 331 -6.86 -11.89 17.94
CA TYR A 331 -7.88 -10.86 17.75
C TYR A 331 -9.20 -11.38 17.15
N GLY A 332 -9.36 -12.68 16.92
CA GLY A 332 -10.55 -13.27 16.30
C GLY A 332 -10.80 -12.78 14.87
N HIS A 333 -9.75 -12.25 14.23
CA HIS A 333 -9.88 -11.62 12.93
C HIS A 333 -10.01 -12.66 11.81
N HIS A 334 -11.01 -12.49 10.96
CA HIS A 334 -11.26 -13.25 9.74
C HIS A 334 -11.58 -12.30 8.59
N SER A 335 -11.26 -12.70 7.36
CA SER A 335 -11.68 -11.96 6.18
C SER A 335 -13.19 -12.06 6.00
N GLU A 336 -13.88 -10.92 6.02
CA GLU A 336 -15.32 -10.84 5.72
C GLU A 336 -15.58 -10.62 4.25
N THR A 337 -14.57 -10.11 3.52
CA THR A 337 -14.67 -9.80 2.11
C THR A 337 -14.08 -10.93 1.27
N SER A 338 -14.93 -11.68 0.55
CA SER A 338 -14.46 -12.67 -0.42
C SER A 338 -13.70 -12.00 -1.57
N PHE A 339 -12.79 -12.74 -2.20
CA PHE A 339 -12.08 -12.28 -3.40
C PHE A 339 -13.06 -11.78 -4.46
N ARG A 340 -14.14 -12.51 -4.68
CA ARG A 340 -15.19 -12.16 -5.66
C ARG A 340 -15.86 -10.81 -5.36
N SER A 341 -16.23 -10.55 -4.09
CA SER A 341 -16.86 -9.28 -3.70
C SER A 341 -15.87 -8.12 -3.75
N GLY A 342 -14.62 -8.35 -3.35
CA GLY A 342 -13.55 -7.34 -3.46
C GLY A 342 -13.25 -6.95 -4.90
N ILE A 343 -13.23 -7.91 -5.84
CA ILE A 343 -13.11 -7.64 -7.29
C ILE A 343 -14.30 -6.83 -7.78
N ALA A 344 -15.53 -7.22 -7.42
CA ALA A 344 -16.73 -6.49 -7.84
C ALA A 344 -16.72 -5.02 -7.39
N ALA A 345 -16.38 -4.77 -6.13
CA ALA A 345 -16.24 -3.42 -5.58
C ALA A 345 -15.11 -2.62 -6.28
N SER A 346 -13.98 -3.27 -6.53
CA SER A 346 -12.84 -2.66 -7.22
C SER A 346 -13.18 -2.28 -8.67
N LEU A 347 -13.91 -3.13 -9.39
CA LEU A 347 -14.39 -2.85 -10.74
C LEU A 347 -15.44 -1.73 -10.76
N ALA A 348 -16.35 -1.69 -9.79
CA ALA A 348 -17.30 -0.58 -9.64
C ALA A 348 -16.57 0.75 -9.45
N TRP A 349 -15.53 0.77 -8.61
CA TRP A 349 -14.68 1.94 -8.44
C TRP A 349 -13.92 2.32 -9.71
N LEU A 350 -13.35 1.36 -10.45
CA LEU A 350 -12.66 1.63 -11.72
C LEU A 350 -13.61 2.24 -12.76
N ARG A 351 -14.89 1.80 -12.81
CA ARG A 351 -15.93 2.41 -13.65
C ARG A 351 -16.21 3.85 -13.22
N PHE A 352 -16.40 4.07 -11.92
CA PHE A 352 -16.66 5.39 -11.37
C PHE A 352 -15.56 6.42 -11.72
N ILE A 353 -14.29 6.02 -11.70
CA ILE A 353 -13.17 6.90 -12.09
C ILE A 353 -12.89 6.91 -13.59
N GLY A 354 -13.73 6.28 -14.43
CA GLY A 354 -13.65 6.29 -15.88
C GLY A 354 -12.51 5.45 -16.48
N ILE A 355 -11.99 4.47 -15.73
CA ILE A 355 -10.96 3.53 -16.24
C ILE A 355 -11.60 2.30 -16.88
N ALA A 356 -12.77 1.86 -16.41
CA ALA A 356 -13.50 0.71 -16.94
C ALA A 356 -14.75 1.14 -17.72
N ASP A 357 -14.65 2.14 -18.59
CA ASP A 357 -15.77 2.60 -19.41
C ASP A 357 -15.76 1.87 -20.75
N PRO A 358 -16.75 0.96 -21.02
CA PRO A 358 -16.84 0.22 -22.28
C PRO A 358 -17.06 1.16 -23.49
N HIS A 359 -17.57 2.37 -23.28
CA HIS A 359 -17.79 3.35 -24.38
C HIS A 359 -16.55 4.12 -24.78
N ARG A 360 -15.52 4.21 -23.94
CA ARG A 360 -14.26 4.88 -24.30
C ARG A 360 -13.39 4.09 -25.29
N SER A 361 -13.46 2.77 -25.27
CA SER A 361 -12.74 1.92 -26.23
C SER A 361 -13.32 2.05 -27.66
N ALA A 362 -14.65 2.20 -27.78
CA ALA A 362 -15.31 2.39 -29.07
C ALA A 362 -15.06 3.78 -29.69
N LEU A 363 -15.02 4.84 -28.87
CA LEU A 363 -14.76 6.21 -29.35
C LEU A 363 -13.29 6.42 -29.73
N SER A 364 -12.34 5.71 -29.11
CA SER A 364 -10.92 5.76 -29.48
C SER A 364 -10.66 5.08 -30.83
N MET A 365 -11.39 4.04 -31.17
CA MET A 365 -11.26 3.37 -32.49
C MET A 365 -11.96 4.15 -33.62
N ALA A 366 -13.04 4.84 -33.34
CA ALA A 366 -13.74 5.66 -34.33
C ALA A 366 -13.01 6.97 -34.71
N ALA A 367 -12.20 7.50 -33.78
CA ALA A 367 -11.39 8.72 -34.04
C ALA A 367 -10.08 8.46 -34.80
N VAL A 368 -9.73 7.22 -35.09
CA VAL A 368 -8.55 6.83 -35.89
C VAL A 368 -8.93 6.48 -37.33
N SER A 369 -10.24 6.36 -37.62
CA SER A 369 -10.78 6.01 -38.95
C SER A 369 -11.46 7.19 -39.67
N SER A 370 -11.30 8.39 -39.19
CA SER A 370 -11.71 9.66 -39.85
C SER A 370 -10.44 10.59 -39.99
#